data_74ca8333ffb299abc68448880aabe06b
#
_entry.id   74ca8333ffb299abc68448880aabe06b
#
_cell.length_a   1.000
_cell.length_b   1.000
_cell.length_c   1.000
_cell.angle_alpha   90.00
_cell.angle_beta   90.00
_cell.angle_gamma   90.00
#
_symmetry.space_group_name_H-M   'P 1'
#
loop_
_entity.id
_entity.type
_entity.pdbx_description
1 polymer ?
#
loop_
_entity_poly.entity_id
_entity_poly.type
_entity_poly.pdbx_seq_one_letter_code
_entity_poly.pdbx_strand_id
1 'polypeptide(L)'
;MRRRGKFHVIPGGKGWTRARKHRSPKPLKFWPDEDRITVRGVARETVEWLGKLRPFILGAILLTIWPAADPALIEPPSFLATAPERVSEQFTRCGPGRGHACVIDGDTIKLGDRNIRIIGIDTAEVDARCPAEAVQAEAATAELQRLLNQGPFEMVGRIGNQKDKYGRDLRALRRTLPDGTVQSIAEEMRNSGVARRYLGGFRGGWC
;
A
#
# COMPACT_ATOMS: atom_id res chain seq x y z
N MET A 1 37.67 53.66 4.43
CA MET A 1 38.96 54.07 5.08
C MET A 1 40.10 54.02 4.06
N ARG A 2 40.62 55.17 3.63
CA ARG A 2 41.73 55.26 2.69
C ARG A 2 43.04 55.11 3.49
N ARG A 3 43.82 54.06 3.21
CA ARG A 3 45.18 53.92 3.80
C ARG A 3 46.12 54.92 3.16
N ARG A 4 46.62 55.85 3.96
CA ARG A 4 47.70 56.81 3.57
C ARG A 4 48.99 56.03 3.44
N GLY A 5 49.62 56.14 2.25
CA GLY A 5 50.99 55.59 2.04
C GLY A 5 52.01 56.40 2.81
N LYS A 6 52.99 55.73 3.45
CA LYS A 6 54.10 56.32 4.13
C LYS A 6 55.12 56.76 3.10
N PHE A 7 55.59 58.02 3.17
CA PHE A 7 56.69 58.53 2.39
C PHE A 7 57.97 58.44 3.20
N HIS A 8 59.04 57.91 2.59
CA HIS A 8 60.37 57.96 3.15
C HIS A 8 61.17 59.07 2.46
N VAL A 9 61.76 59.96 3.26
CA VAL A 9 62.62 61.06 2.77
C VAL A 9 64.08 60.54 2.80
N ILE A 10 64.79 60.59 1.66
CA ILE A 10 66.19 60.24 1.56
C ILE A 10 66.97 61.56 1.64
N PRO A 11 67.95 61.72 2.61
CA PRO A 11 68.70 62.90 2.73
C PRO A 11 69.73 63.04 1.55
N GLY A 12 69.66 64.15 0.79
CA GLY A 12 70.70 64.52 -0.16
C GLY A 12 70.31 64.56 -1.65
N GLY A 13 69.05 64.30 -2.05
CA GLY A 13 68.66 64.32 -3.45
C GLY A 13 67.54 65.28 -3.75
N LYS A 14 67.68 66.12 -4.76
CA LYS A 14 66.62 66.97 -5.31
C LYS A 14 65.70 66.13 -6.24
N GLY A 15 64.70 65.55 -5.69
CA GLY A 15 63.65 64.85 -6.53
C GLY A 15 62.90 63.76 -5.79
N TRP A 16 61.58 63.76 -5.97
CA TRP A 16 60.70 62.71 -5.44
C TRP A 16 60.70 61.55 -6.41
N THR A 17 61.23 60.37 -6.05
CA THR A 17 61.03 59.14 -6.85
C THR A 17 59.86 58.33 -6.31
N ARG A 18 58.92 58.07 -7.19
CA ARG A 18 57.79 57.24 -6.88
C ARG A 18 58.23 55.77 -6.65
N ALA A 19 58.09 55.24 -5.44
CA ALA A 19 58.44 53.86 -5.14
C ALA A 19 57.69 52.90 -6.10
N ARG A 20 58.42 52.06 -6.83
CA ARG A 20 57.83 50.99 -7.65
C ARG A 20 57.06 50.05 -6.73
N LYS A 21 55.76 49.87 -7.00
CA LYS A 21 55.00 48.84 -6.38
C LYS A 21 55.65 47.50 -6.68
N HIS A 22 56.19 46.85 -5.66
CA HIS A 22 56.57 45.45 -5.73
C HIS A 22 55.30 44.65 -6.08
N ARG A 23 55.30 44.09 -7.27
CA ARG A 23 54.31 43.07 -7.59
C ARG A 23 54.71 41.81 -6.80
N SER A 24 53.93 41.39 -5.83
CA SER A 24 54.05 40.08 -5.23
C SER A 24 54.02 39.01 -6.34
N PRO A 25 54.91 38.04 -6.32
CA PRO A 25 54.85 36.94 -7.28
C PRO A 25 53.48 36.26 -7.17
N LYS A 26 52.91 35.98 -8.33
CA LYS A 26 51.66 35.21 -8.38
C LYS A 26 51.95 33.84 -7.71
N PRO A 27 51.04 33.35 -6.84
CA PRO A 27 51.23 32.02 -6.28
C PRO A 27 51.29 31.01 -7.43
N LEU A 28 52.31 30.17 -7.42
CA LEU A 28 52.44 29.05 -8.34
C LEU A 28 51.18 28.15 -8.13
N LYS A 29 50.35 28.01 -9.18
CA LYS A 29 49.27 27.01 -9.21
C LYS A 29 49.93 25.63 -9.30
N PHE A 30 50.05 24.97 -8.16
CA PHE A 30 50.66 23.63 -8.04
C PHE A 30 49.71 22.48 -8.37
N TRP A 31 48.47 22.78 -8.71
CA TRP A 31 47.47 21.78 -9.16
C TRP A 31 47.00 22.15 -10.54
N PRO A 32 47.01 21.22 -11.49
CA PRO A 32 46.22 21.37 -12.70
C PRO A 32 44.75 21.58 -12.28
N ASP A 33 44.07 22.46 -13.03
CA ASP A 33 42.62 22.65 -12.90
C ASP A 33 41.90 21.38 -13.42
N GLU A 34 42.23 20.22 -12.82
CA GLU A 34 41.50 18.99 -13.05
C GLU A 34 40.22 19.04 -12.21
N ASP A 35 39.14 19.26 -12.93
CA ASP A 35 37.81 18.81 -12.63
C ASP A 35 37.37 18.91 -11.15
N ARG A 36 37.21 20.13 -10.69
CA ARG A 36 36.19 20.31 -9.65
C ARG A 36 34.87 19.88 -10.24
N ILE A 37 34.57 18.58 -10.17
CA ILE A 37 33.23 18.08 -10.25
C ILE A 37 32.49 18.85 -9.15
N THR A 38 31.88 19.96 -9.54
CA THR A 38 31.12 20.76 -8.59
C THR A 38 29.90 19.91 -8.27
N VAL A 39 29.83 19.44 -7.02
CA VAL A 39 28.67 18.69 -6.47
C VAL A 39 27.35 19.35 -6.86
N ARG A 40 27.36 20.67 -7.14
CA ARG A 40 26.24 21.43 -7.70
C ARG A 40 25.86 21.04 -9.14
N GLY A 41 26.77 20.61 -9.98
CA GLY A 41 26.47 20.18 -11.36
C GLY A 41 25.76 18.83 -11.35
N VAL A 42 26.28 17.86 -10.60
CA VAL A 42 25.69 16.52 -10.47
C VAL A 42 24.31 16.59 -9.82
N ALA A 43 24.15 17.44 -8.79
CA ALA A 43 22.85 17.62 -8.15
C ALA A 43 21.80 18.24 -9.08
N ARG A 44 22.17 19.07 -10.03
CA ARG A 44 21.25 19.72 -10.96
C ARG A 44 20.77 18.76 -12.05
N GLU A 45 21.66 17.97 -12.60
CA GLU A 45 21.31 16.95 -13.60
C GLU A 45 20.43 15.84 -13.00
N THR A 46 20.74 15.39 -11.78
CA THR A 46 19.93 14.37 -11.10
C THR A 46 18.54 14.89 -10.76
N VAL A 47 18.39 16.17 -10.36
CA VAL A 47 17.08 16.79 -10.08
C VAL A 47 16.26 16.94 -11.37
N GLU A 48 16.86 17.32 -12.49
CA GLU A 48 16.17 17.42 -13.78
C GLU A 48 15.72 16.04 -14.29
N TRP A 49 16.57 15.03 -14.10
CA TRP A 49 16.23 13.64 -14.49
C TRP A 49 15.09 13.07 -13.62
N LEU A 50 15.13 13.31 -12.30
CA LEU A 50 14.03 12.99 -11.37
C LEU A 50 12.73 13.74 -11.72
N GLY A 51 12.86 14.97 -12.24
CA GLY A 51 11.71 15.74 -12.73
C GLY A 51 10.98 15.07 -13.90
N LYS A 52 11.73 14.46 -14.83
CA LYS A 52 11.16 13.71 -15.97
C LYS A 52 10.52 12.39 -15.54
N LEU A 53 10.98 11.80 -14.44
CA LEU A 53 10.40 10.55 -13.90
C LEU A 53 9.17 10.80 -13.01
N ARG A 54 8.86 12.03 -12.62
CA ARG A 54 7.70 12.36 -11.78
C ARG A 54 6.39 11.71 -12.24
N PRO A 55 5.99 11.78 -13.51
CA PRO A 55 4.73 11.17 -13.94
C PRO A 55 4.77 9.63 -13.81
N PHE A 56 5.90 9.00 -14.03
CA PHE A 56 6.06 7.55 -13.85
C PHE A 56 6.07 7.14 -12.39
N ILE A 57 6.73 7.92 -11.53
CA ILE A 57 6.72 7.71 -10.07
C ILE A 57 5.31 7.90 -9.51
N LEU A 58 4.60 8.96 -9.91
CA LEU A 58 3.22 9.20 -9.51
C LEU A 58 2.29 8.10 -10.04
N GLY A 59 2.48 7.66 -11.27
CA GLY A 59 1.75 6.54 -11.86
C GLY A 59 1.99 5.23 -11.11
N ALA A 60 3.23 4.91 -10.77
CA ALA A 60 3.58 3.75 -9.97
C ALA A 60 3.00 3.82 -8.55
N ILE A 61 3.06 4.99 -7.92
CA ILE A 61 2.45 5.24 -6.61
C ILE A 61 0.93 5.07 -6.69
N LEU A 62 0.27 5.63 -7.70
CA LEU A 62 -1.17 5.46 -7.91
C LEU A 62 -1.54 3.99 -8.15
N LEU A 63 -0.78 3.27 -8.98
CA LEU A 63 -1.00 1.85 -9.24
C LEU A 63 -0.81 0.96 -8.00
N THR A 64 0.05 1.36 -7.08
CA THR A 64 0.29 0.60 -5.82
C THR A 64 -0.67 1.00 -4.70
N ILE A 65 -1.04 2.29 -4.64
CA ILE A 65 -1.95 2.81 -3.59
C ILE A 65 -3.41 2.49 -3.92
N TRP A 66 -3.80 2.51 -5.20
CA TRP A 66 -5.19 2.27 -5.61
C TRP A 66 -5.74 0.92 -5.11
N PRO A 67 -5.07 -0.22 -5.31
CA PRO A 67 -5.52 -1.48 -4.74
C PRO A 67 -5.47 -1.51 -3.21
N ALA A 68 -4.56 -0.74 -2.61
CA ALA A 68 -4.45 -0.63 -1.17
C ALA A 68 -5.53 0.27 -0.54
N ALA A 69 -6.21 1.11 -1.33
CA ALA A 69 -7.23 2.04 -0.85
C ALA A 69 -8.61 1.36 -0.68
N ASP A 70 -8.92 0.31 -1.45
CA ASP A 70 -10.18 -0.43 -1.31
C ASP A 70 -9.98 -1.68 -0.46
N PRO A 71 -10.48 -1.70 0.79
CA PRO A 71 -10.29 -2.83 1.71
C PRO A 71 -11.03 -4.10 1.27
N ALA A 72 -11.96 -4.01 0.31
CA ALA A 72 -12.68 -5.16 -0.23
C ALA A 72 -11.87 -5.92 -1.30
N LEU A 73 -10.76 -5.35 -1.77
CA LEU A 73 -10.00 -5.86 -2.91
C LEU A 73 -8.93 -6.88 -2.56
N ILE A 74 -8.20 -6.66 -1.47
CA ILE A 74 -6.99 -7.42 -1.17
C ILE A 74 -6.94 -7.72 0.33
N GLU A 75 -6.57 -8.94 0.67
CA GLU A 75 -6.22 -9.28 2.05
C GLU A 75 -5.12 -8.34 2.55
N PRO A 76 -5.29 -7.75 3.73
CA PRO A 76 -4.32 -6.78 4.24
C PRO A 76 -2.96 -7.47 4.43
N PRO A 77 -1.85 -6.83 4.00
CA PRO A 77 -0.53 -7.29 4.33
C PRO A 77 -0.34 -7.27 5.87
N SER A 78 0.54 -8.09 6.40
CA SER A 78 0.69 -8.31 7.85
C SER A 78 0.87 -7.02 8.66
N PHE A 79 1.56 -6.01 8.11
CA PHE A 79 1.79 -4.72 8.78
C PHE A 79 0.56 -3.80 8.81
N LEU A 80 -0.47 -4.07 7.99
CA LEU A 80 -1.76 -3.37 7.99
C LEU A 80 -2.91 -4.24 8.51
N ALA A 81 -2.60 -5.45 8.95
CA ALA A 81 -3.58 -6.40 9.47
C ALA A 81 -3.86 -6.12 10.95
N THR A 82 -5.12 -6.30 11.35
CA THR A 82 -5.48 -6.34 12.78
C THR A 82 -4.95 -7.63 13.41
N ALA A 83 -4.91 -7.69 14.74
CA ALA A 83 -4.69 -8.95 15.43
C ALA A 83 -5.70 -10.01 14.94
N PRO A 84 -5.26 -11.25 14.68
CA PRO A 84 -6.15 -12.31 14.26
C PRO A 84 -7.13 -12.69 15.37
N GLU A 85 -8.41 -12.80 15.02
CA GLU A 85 -9.48 -13.29 15.88
C GLU A 85 -9.75 -14.75 15.54
N ARG A 86 -9.52 -15.65 16.48
CA ARG A 86 -9.73 -17.09 16.27
C ARG A 86 -11.19 -17.47 16.48
N VAL A 87 -11.75 -18.20 15.52
CA VAL A 87 -13.12 -18.68 15.51
C VAL A 87 -13.11 -20.21 15.45
N SER A 88 -13.87 -20.84 16.32
CA SER A 88 -13.99 -22.32 16.42
C SER A 88 -15.45 -22.79 16.44
N GLU A 89 -16.39 -21.89 16.22
CA GLU A 89 -17.82 -22.18 16.20
C GLU A 89 -18.22 -23.02 14.98
N GLN A 90 -19.28 -23.81 15.16
CA GLN A 90 -19.95 -24.52 14.07
C GLN A 90 -20.99 -23.60 13.40
N PHE A 91 -20.86 -23.43 12.09
CA PHE A 91 -21.75 -22.57 11.31
C PHE A 91 -22.93 -23.36 10.74
N THR A 92 -24.12 -22.82 10.92
CA THR A 92 -25.34 -23.29 10.29
C THR A 92 -25.80 -22.34 9.19
N ARG A 93 -26.89 -22.65 8.47
CA ARG A 93 -27.58 -21.64 7.65
C ARG A 93 -28.33 -20.68 8.56
N CYS A 94 -28.27 -19.38 8.27
CA CYS A 94 -29.11 -18.40 8.97
C CYS A 94 -30.59 -18.67 8.70
N GLY A 95 -31.42 -18.44 9.71
CA GLY A 95 -32.86 -18.66 9.62
C GLY A 95 -33.54 -18.52 10.99
N PRO A 96 -34.87 -18.67 11.10
CA PRO A 96 -35.55 -18.56 12.38
C PRO A 96 -34.99 -19.50 13.43
N GLY A 97 -34.65 -18.97 14.61
CA GLY A 97 -34.06 -19.72 15.73
C GLY A 97 -32.58 -20.13 15.56
N ARG A 98 -31.94 -19.72 14.47
CA ARG A 98 -30.54 -19.99 14.17
C ARG A 98 -29.82 -18.66 13.93
N GLY A 99 -28.95 -18.20 14.81
CA GLY A 99 -28.48 -16.84 14.64
C GLY A 99 -27.17 -16.46 15.29
N HIS A 100 -26.52 -17.33 16.09
CA HIS A 100 -25.25 -16.96 16.73
C HIS A 100 -24.06 -17.08 15.75
N ALA A 101 -23.91 -18.25 15.13
CA ALA A 101 -22.90 -18.50 14.10
C ALA A 101 -23.59 -19.09 12.89
N CYS A 102 -23.79 -18.32 11.83
CA CYS A 102 -24.47 -18.80 10.64
C CYS A 102 -24.01 -18.10 9.37
N VAL A 103 -24.21 -18.77 8.23
CA VAL A 103 -23.92 -18.27 6.89
C VAL A 103 -25.18 -17.61 6.34
N ILE A 104 -25.06 -16.33 5.95
CA ILE A 104 -26.13 -15.53 5.35
C ILE A 104 -26.21 -15.82 3.86
N ASP A 105 -25.05 -15.65 3.17
CA ASP A 105 -24.85 -15.91 1.74
C ASP A 105 -23.40 -16.38 1.49
N GLY A 106 -23.02 -16.54 0.23
CA GLY A 106 -21.71 -17.10 -0.13
C GLY A 106 -20.51 -16.26 0.25
N ASP A 107 -20.68 -15.00 0.67
CA ASP A 107 -19.60 -14.11 1.07
C ASP A 107 -19.85 -13.36 2.40
N THR A 108 -20.96 -13.70 3.08
CA THR A 108 -21.35 -13.01 4.32
C THR A 108 -21.77 -14.03 5.40
N ILE A 109 -21.18 -13.89 6.57
CA ILE A 109 -21.50 -14.70 7.76
C ILE A 109 -21.97 -13.81 8.90
N LYS A 110 -22.71 -14.40 9.83
CA LYS A 110 -23.08 -13.79 11.10
C LYS A 110 -22.35 -14.51 12.23
N LEU A 111 -21.76 -13.74 13.15
CA LEU A 111 -21.14 -14.25 14.37
C LEU A 111 -21.54 -13.33 15.53
N GLY A 112 -22.38 -13.83 16.43
CA GLY A 112 -23.03 -12.99 17.45
C GLY A 112 -23.92 -11.94 16.80
N ASP A 113 -23.66 -10.68 17.14
CA ASP A 113 -24.37 -9.52 16.59
C ASP A 113 -23.69 -8.90 15.36
N ARG A 114 -22.56 -9.47 14.93
CA ARG A 114 -21.75 -8.94 13.82
C ARG A 114 -22.09 -9.65 12.51
N ASN A 115 -22.32 -8.89 11.46
CA ASN A 115 -22.31 -9.37 10.10
C ASN A 115 -20.90 -9.16 9.53
N ILE A 116 -20.31 -10.20 9.00
CA ILE A 116 -18.93 -10.23 8.52
C ILE A 116 -18.95 -10.56 7.04
N ARG A 117 -18.45 -9.63 6.22
CA ARG A 117 -18.25 -9.84 4.79
C ARG A 117 -16.82 -10.27 4.52
N ILE A 118 -16.69 -11.35 3.78
CA ILE A 118 -15.41 -11.89 3.35
C ILE A 118 -14.85 -11.02 2.23
N ILE A 119 -13.63 -10.51 2.41
CA ILE A 119 -12.97 -9.67 1.42
C ILE A 119 -12.40 -10.50 0.25
N GLY A 120 -12.27 -9.85 -0.92
CA GLY A 120 -11.62 -10.43 -2.10
C GLY A 120 -12.49 -11.36 -2.95
N ILE A 121 -13.74 -11.59 -2.58
CA ILE A 121 -14.69 -12.41 -3.34
C ILE A 121 -16.04 -11.72 -3.53
N ASP A 122 -16.73 -12.15 -4.58
CA ASP A 122 -18.11 -11.85 -4.89
C ASP A 122 -18.83 -13.17 -5.23
N THR A 123 -20.02 -13.35 -4.69
CA THR A 123 -20.86 -14.52 -4.92
C THR A 123 -22.23 -14.09 -5.41
N ALA A 124 -23.01 -15.04 -5.92
CA ALA A 124 -24.40 -14.81 -6.25
C ALA A 124 -25.20 -14.48 -4.98
N GLU A 125 -26.15 -13.56 -5.11
CA GLU A 125 -26.98 -13.08 -4.01
C GLU A 125 -28.14 -14.06 -3.75
N VAL A 126 -28.50 -14.27 -2.49
CA VAL A 126 -29.63 -15.12 -2.09
C VAL A 126 -30.96 -14.55 -2.61
N ASP A 127 -31.08 -13.21 -2.67
CA ASP A 127 -32.20 -12.52 -3.34
C ASP A 127 -31.94 -12.48 -4.86
N ALA A 128 -32.08 -13.65 -5.46
CA ALA A 128 -31.70 -13.92 -6.83
C ALA A 128 -32.66 -13.29 -7.85
N ARG A 129 -32.11 -12.71 -8.92
CA ARG A 129 -32.86 -12.09 -10.03
C ARG A 129 -33.28 -13.08 -11.08
N CYS A 130 -32.70 -14.29 -11.11
CA CYS A 130 -33.05 -15.36 -12.04
C CYS A 130 -32.77 -16.75 -11.40
N PRO A 131 -33.34 -17.85 -11.94
CA PRO A 131 -33.11 -19.19 -11.41
C PRO A 131 -31.64 -19.63 -11.40
N ALA A 132 -30.86 -19.20 -12.38
CA ALA A 132 -29.40 -19.51 -12.42
C ALA A 132 -28.66 -18.87 -11.26
N GLU A 133 -28.95 -17.62 -10.93
CA GLU A 133 -28.36 -16.91 -9.78
C GLU A 133 -28.76 -17.60 -8.46
N ALA A 134 -30.01 -18.05 -8.31
CA ALA A 134 -30.49 -18.78 -7.12
C ALA A 134 -29.69 -20.08 -6.90
N VAL A 135 -29.46 -20.85 -7.95
CA VAL A 135 -28.65 -22.08 -7.88
C VAL A 135 -27.20 -21.78 -7.47
N GLN A 136 -26.61 -20.73 -8.03
CA GLN A 136 -25.27 -20.33 -7.70
C GLN A 136 -25.15 -19.80 -6.26
N ALA A 137 -26.12 -19.03 -5.79
CA ALA A 137 -26.18 -18.53 -4.43
C ALA A 137 -26.28 -19.67 -3.41
N GLU A 138 -27.09 -20.66 -3.68
CA GLU A 138 -27.22 -21.85 -2.83
C GLU A 138 -25.92 -22.65 -2.79
N ALA A 139 -25.31 -22.89 -3.95
CA ALA A 139 -24.02 -23.57 -4.05
C ALA A 139 -22.91 -22.82 -3.28
N ALA A 140 -22.83 -21.49 -3.44
CA ALA A 140 -21.85 -20.66 -2.76
C ALA A 140 -22.05 -20.68 -1.23
N THR A 141 -23.29 -20.58 -0.77
CA THR A 141 -23.62 -20.61 0.66
C THR A 141 -23.31 -21.98 1.29
N ALA A 142 -23.60 -23.08 0.56
CA ALA A 142 -23.29 -24.44 1.00
C ALA A 142 -21.78 -24.65 1.10
N GLU A 143 -21.03 -24.21 0.10
CA GLU A 143 -19.59 -24.36 0.08
C GLU A 143 -18.92 -23.54 1.18
N LEU A 144 -19.35 -22.28 1.39
CA LEU A 144 -18.84 -21.48 2.50
C LEU A 144 -19.09 -22.15 3.85
N GLN A 145 -20.30 -22.65 4.09
CA GLN A 145 -20.62 -23.39 5.31
C GLN A 145 -19.73 -24.61 5.48
N ARG A 146 -19.50 -25.37 4.42
CA ARG A 146 -18.61 -26.57 4.43
C ARG A 146 -17.19 -26.18 4.79
N LEU A 147 -16.64 -25.12 4.18
CA LEU A 147 -15.29 -24.63 4.43
C LEU A 147 -15.11 -24.15 5.88
N LEU A 148 -16.07 -23.38 6.41
CA LEU A 148 -16.01 -22.88 7.79
C LEU A 148 -16.01 -24.01 8.81
N ASN A 149 -16.74 -25.09 8.54
CA ASN A 149 -16.90 -26.24 9.44
C ASN A 149 -15.78 -27.30 9.35
N GLN A 150 -14.76 -27.09 8.50
CA GLN A 150 -13.59 -27.98 8.43
C GLN A 150 -12.68 -27.89 9.64
N GLY A 151 -12.80 -26.82 10.45
CA GLY A 151 -12.01 -26.61 11.66
C GLY A 151 -11.82 -25.13 11.98
N PRO A 152 -11.13 -24.80 13.06
CA PRO A 152 -10.88 -23.44 13.49
C PRO A 152 -10.19 -22.63 12.40
N PHE A 153 -10.56 -21.34 12.32
CA PHE A 153 -9.96 -20.37 11.41
C PHE A 153 -9.74 -19.02 12.10
N GLU A 154 -9.04 -18.14 11.45
CA GLU A 154 -8.72 -16.81 11.93
C GLU A 154 -9.38 -15.75 11.02
N MET A 155 -9.94 -14.73 11.63
CA MET A 155 -10.45 -13.56 10.96
C MET A 155 -9.47 -12.40 11.13
N VAL A 156 -9.06 -11.79 10.02
CA VAL A 156 -8.12 -10.67 10.01
C VAL A 156 -8.77 -9.49 9.28
N GLY A 157 -8.80 -8.34 9.91
CA GLY A 157 -9.26 -7.08 9.32
C GLY A 157 -8.10 -6.19 8.90
N ARG A 158 -8.42 -5.04 8.30
CA ARG A 158 -7.46 -3.98 8.00
C ARG A 158 -7.52 -2.89 9.06
N ILE A 159 -6.36 -2.43 9.54
CA ILE A 159 -6.28 -1.30 10.46
C ILE A 159 -6.88 -0.05 9.79
N GLY A 160 -7.77 0.65 10.50
CA GLY A 160 -8.37 1.91 10.06
C GLY A 160 -9.60 1.78 9.15
N ASN A 161 -9.84 0.64 8.50
CA ASN A 161 -11.02 0.42 7.67
C ASN A 161 -11.55 -1.00 7.85
N GLN A 162 -12.45 -1.15 8.81
CA GLN A 162 -12.93 -2.45 9.25
C GLN A 162 -14.38 -2.74 8.85
N LYS A 163 -15.12 -1.75 8.32
CA LYS A 163 -16.53 -1.89 7.97
C LYS A 163 -16.82 -1.38 6.57
N ASP A 164 -17.78 -2.00 5.92
CA ASP A 164 -18.34 -1.48 4.67
C ASP A 164 -19.43 -0.41 4.92
N LYS A 165 -19.97 0.14 3.82
CA LYS A 165 -21.06 1.14 3.85
C LYS A 165 -22.36 0.64 4.46
N TYR A 166 -22.52 -0.68 4.62
CA TYR A 166 -23.67 -1.31 5.25
C TYR A 166 -23.43 -1.69 6.72
N GLY A 167 -22.26 -1.34 7.26
CA GLY A 167 -21.88 -1.63 8.64
C GLY A 167 -21.37 -3.06 8.87
N ARG A 168 -21.19 -3.87 7.81
CA ARG A 168 -20.61 -5.20 7.93
C ARG A 168 -19.10 -5.13 8.14
N ASP A 169 -18.57 -5.98 9.00
CA ASP A 169 -17.15 -6.09 9.24
C ASP A 169 -16.46 -6.74 8.02
N LEU A 170 -15.41 -6.10 7.50
CA LEU A 170 -14.61 -6.63 6.40
C LEU A 170 -13.48 -7.49 6.95
N ARG A 171 -13.46 -8.80 6.66
CA ARG A 171 -12.47 -9.74 7.17
C ARG A 171 -11.95 -10.68 6.08
N ALA A 172 -10.65 -10.94 6.11
CA ALA A 172 -10.05 -12.12 5.49
C ALA A 172 -10.16 -13.30 6.46
N LEU A 173 -10.56 -14.46 5.94
CA LEU A 173 -10.69 -15.69 6.70
C LEU A 173 -9.58 -16.64 6.29
N ARG A 174 -8.76 -17.07 7.25
CA ARG A 174 -7.58 -17.90 7.02
C ARG A 174 -7.56 -19.08 7.99
N ARG A 175 -7.06 -20.22 7.53
CA ARG A 175 -6.82 -21.39 8.37
C ARG A 175 -5.37 -21.82 8.22
N THR A 176 -4.68 -22.02 9.34
CA THR A 176 -3.36 -22.67 9.33
C THR A 176 -3.56 -24.17 9.39
N LEU A 177 -3.09 -24.85 8.36
CA LEU A 177 -3.12 -26.32 8.27
C LEU A 177 -2.02 -26.95 9.13
N PRO A 178 -2.10 -28.27 9.44
CA PRO A 178 -1.11 -28.95 10.26
C PRO A 178 0.34 -28.91 9.73
N ASP A 179 0.49 -28.76 8.41
CA ASP A 179 1.78 -28.59 7.73
C ASP A 179 2.35 -27.15 7.79
N GLY A 180 1.63 -26.23 8.45
CA GLY A 180 1.99 -24.81 8.54
C GLY A 180 1.53 -23.96 7.35
N THR A 181 0.92 -24.57 6.34
CA THR A 181 0.38 -23.82 5.19
C THR A 181 -0.82 -22.98 5.61
N VAL A 182 -0.90 -21.75 5.11
CA VAL A 182 -2.05 -20.87 5.34
C VAL A 182 -3.03 -21.00 4.17
N GLN A 183 -4.21 -21.51 4.45
CA GLN A 183 -5.32 -21.65 3.52
C GLN A 183 -6.21 -20.40 3.62
N SER A 184 -6.44 -19.70 2.50
CA SER A 184 -7.42 -18.61 2.41
C SER A 184 -8.79 -19.19 2.05
N ILE A 185 -9.81 -18.95 2.86
CA ILE A 185 -11.18 -19.41 2.59
C ILE A 185 -11.74 -18.73 1.34
N ALA A 186 -11.41 -17.45 1.10
CA ALA A 186 -11.78 -16.75 -0.12
C ALA A 186 -11.16 -17.39 -1.38
N GLU A 187 -9.94 -17.90 -1.29
CA GLU A 187 -9.30 -18.59 -2.40
C GLU A 187 -9.94 -19.94 -2.68
N GLU A 188 -10.27 -20.72 -1.64
CA GLU A 188 -11.00 -21.99 -1.79
C GLU A 188 -12.37 -21.79 -2.44
N MET A 189 -13.11 -20.75 -2.04
CA MET A 189 -14.38 -20.39 -2.66
C MET A 189 -14.24 -20.09 -4.15
N ARG A 190 -13.14 -19.46 -4.56
CA ARG A 190 -12.85 -19.19 -5.98
C ARG A 190 -12.45 -20.47 -6.72
N ASN A 191 -11.62 -21.30 -6.10
CA ASN A 191 -11.15 -22.56 -6.68
C ASN A 191 -12.30 -23.54 -6.92
N SER A 192 -13.32 -23.53 -6.06
CA SER A 192 -14.54 -24.34 -6.24
C SER A 192 -15.51 -23.76 -7.29
N GLY A 193 -15.20 -22.60 -7.87
CA GLY A 193 -15.99 -21.99 -8.94
C GLY A 193 -17.29 -21.30 -8.49
N VAL A 194 -17.56 -21.23 -7.17
CA VAL A 194 -18.78 -20.61 -6.64
C VAL A 194 -18.62 -19.13 -6.31
N ALA A 195 -17.39 -18.61 -6.39
CA ALA A 195 -17.09 -17.21 -6.16
C ALA A 195 -16.18 -16.65 -7.27
N ARG A 196 -16.31 -15.37 -7.53
CA ARG A 196 -15.43 -14.61 -8.42
C ARG A 196 -14.49 -13.74 -7.61
N ARG A 197 -13.34 -13.39 -8.19
CA ARG A 197 -12.48 -12.37 -7.58
C ARG A 197 -13.20 -11.03 -7.63
N TYR A 198 -13.33 -10.38 -6.50
CA TYR A 198 -13.84 -9.02 -6.42
C TYR A 198 -12.69 -8.02 -6.40
N LEU A 199 -12.65 -7.19 -7.45
CA LEU A 199 -11.63 -6.15 -7.60
C LEU A 199 -12.20 -4.73 -7.38
N GLY A 200 -13.40 -4.61 -6.78
CA GLY A 200 -14.14 -3.36 -6.63
C GLY A 200 -14.85 -2.91 -7.91
N GLY A 201 -15.77 -1.97 -7.77
CA GLY A 201 -16.49 -1.38 -8.90
C GLY A 201 -17.65 -2.24 -9.40
N PHE A 202 -17.72 -2.46 -10.71
CA PHE A 202 -18.83 -3.14 -11.36
C PHE A 202 -18.84 -4.64 -11.02
N ARG A 203 -19.97 -5.13 -10.52
CA ARG A 203 -20.23 -6.56 -10.34
C ARG A 203 -20.88 -7.10 -11.60
N GLY A 204 -20.25 -8.06 -12.26
CA GLY A 204 -20.89 -8.80 -13.35
C GLY A 204 -22.16 -9.52 -12.87
N GLY A 205 -23.17 -9.61 -13.73
CA GLY A 205 -24.37 -10.39 -13.43
C GLY A 205 -24.08 -11.89 -13.25
N TRP A 206 -24.96 -12.57 -12.53
CA TRP A 206 -24.96 -14.03 -12.35
C TRP A 206 -26.06 -14.70 -13.20
N CYS A 207 -26.83 -13.85 -13.88
CA CYS A 207 -27.87 -14.30 -14.82
C CYS A 207 -27.33 -14.43 -16.27
#